data_f8762c6122da73a07a4bbd1130bb0e70
#
_entry.id   f8762c6122da73a07a4bbd1130bb0e70
#
_cell.length_a   1.000
_cell.length_b   1.000
_cell.length_c   1.000
_cell.angle_alpha   90.00
_cell.angle_beta   90.00
_cell.angle_gamma   90.00
#
_symmetry.space_group_name_H-M   'P 1'
#
loop_
_entity.id
_entity.type
_entity.pdbx_description
1 polymer ?
#
loop_
_entity_poly.entity_id
_entity_poly.type
_entity_poly.pdbx_seq_one_letter_code
_entity_poly.pdbx_strand_id
1 'polypeptide(L)'
;QIDITKDDASDLLQEMISEMGGMDLYFHSSGIGWQNTTLDIDKELQTVATNGMGFVRMVATAYRWMAGNHKKGHIACITSIAGTKGLGAAPAYSSTKRFQNHYMECLSQQARMRHLPILFTDIRPGFVKTDLIAGNHYPLQLDAHRVAKAIVDAIEREKAIKVIDWRYAI
;
A
#
# COMPACT_ATOMS: atom_id res chain seq x y z
N GLN A 1 -0.95 0.82 -18.05
CA GLN A 1 -1.29 1.56 -16.80
C GLN A 1 -2.72 1.20 -16.38
N ILE A 2 -2.93 0.91 -15.10
CA ILE A 2 -4.25 0.56 -14.54
C ILE A 2 -4.72 1.70 -13.64
N ASP A 3 -5.94 2.20 -13.87
CA ASP A 3 -6.64 3.04 -12.91
C ASP A 3 -7.38 2.14 -11.91
N ILE A 4 -6.86 2.04 -10.70
CA ILE A 4 -7.37 1.12 -9.69
C ILE A 4 -8.76 1.47 -9.16
N THR A 5 -9.28 2.65 -9.49
CA THR A 5 -10.64 3.09 -9.12
C THR A 5 -11.71 2.55 -10.06
N LYS A 6 -11.33 2.05 -11.23
CA LYS A 6 -12.24 1.50 -12.25
C LYS A 6 -12.62 0.05 -11.96
N ASP A 7 -13.80 -0.34 -12.40
CA ASP A 7 -14.34 -1.68 -12.13
C ASP A 7 -13.58 -2.79 -12.86
N ASP A 8 -13.01 -2.49 -14.02
CA ASP A 8 -12.22 -3.41 -14.84
C ASP A 8 -10.76 -3.60 -14.34
N ALA A 9 -10.32 -2.86 -13.32
CA ALA A 9 -8.94 -2.90 -12.85
C ALA A 9 -8.48 -4.31 -12.39
N SER A 10 -9.40 -5.11 -11.84
CA SER A 10 -9.11 -6.50 -11.47
C SER A 10 -8.84 -7.38 -12.68
N ASP A 11 -9.60 -7.21 -13.74
CA ASP A 11 -9.47 -7.99 -14.97
C ASP A 11 -8.17 -7.61 -15.69
N LEU A 12 -7.88 -6.31 -15.80
CA LEU A 12 -6.62 -5.82 -16.34
C LEU A 12 -5.39 -6.34 -15.58
N LEU A 13 -5.46 -6.43 -14.25
CA LEU A 13 -4.37 -7.04 -13.47
C LEU A 13 -4.20 -8.53 -13.81
N GLN A 14 -5.29 -9.28 -13.92
CA GLN A 14 -5.25 -10.70 -14.28
C GLN A 14 -4.69 -10.92 -15.70
N GLU A 15 -5.07 -10.09 -16.66
CA GLU A 15 -4.52 -10.08 -18.02
C GLU A 15 -3.00 -9.85 -17.98
N MET A 16 -2.53 -8.81 -17.27
CA MET A 16 -1.11 -8.52 -17.12
C MET A 16 -0.34 -9.70 -16.49
N ILE A 17 -0.88 -10.33 -15.45
CA ILE A 17 -0.26 -11.51 -14.83
C ILE A 17 -0.15 -12.64 -15.84
N SER A 18 -1.18 -12.87 -16.64
CA SER A 18 -1.20 -13.90 -17.69
C SER A 18 -0.15 -13.63 -18.77
N GLU A 19 -0.06 -12.38 -19.24
CA GLU A 19 0.94 -11.96 -20.24
C GLU A 19 2.38 -12.13 -19.74
N MET A 20 2.64 -11.88 -18.44
CA MET A 20 3.95 -12.10 -17.81
C MET A 20 4.28 -13.57 -17.54
N GLY A 21 3.33 -14.49 -17.72
CA GLY A 21 3.50 -15.91 -17.40
C GLY A 21 3.43 -16.22 -15.89
N GLY A 22 2.97 -15.28 -15.08
CA GLY A 22 2.80 -15.43 -13.64
C GLY A 22 3.27 -14.22 -12.83
N MET A 23 3.19 -14.32 -11.51
CA MET A 23 3.56 -13.23 -10.60
C MET A 23 4.12 -13.82 -9.29
N ASP A 24 5.34 -13.46 -8.95
CA ASP A 24 5.99 -13.83 -7.68
C ASP A 24 5.90 -12.71 -6.64
N LEU A 25 5.86 -11.46 -7.10
CA LEU A 25 5.75 -10.26 -6.28
C LEU A 25 4.64 -9.35 -6.81
N TYR A 26 3.71 -8.99 -5.94
CA TYR A 26 2.81 -7.86 -6.15
C TYR A 26 3.25 -6.68 -5.29
N PHE A 27 3.66 -5.59 -5.92
CA PHE A 27 4.06 -4.36 -5.25
C PHE A 27 3.01 -3.27 -5.45
N HIS A 28 2.30 -2.90 -4.38
CA HIS A 28 1.27 -1.86 -4.41
C HIS A 28 1.86 -0.52 -3.99
N SER A 29 1.95 0.42 -4.93
CA SER A 29 2.44 1.78 -4.70
C SER A 29 1.39 2.87 -4.94
N SER A 30 0.22 2.51 -5.46
CA SER A 30 -0.84 3.48 -5.76
C SER A 30 -1.42 4.08 -4.48
N GLY A 31 -1.62 5.39 -4.49
CA GLY A 31 -2.24 6.09 -3.39
C GLY A 31 -2.25 7.59 -3.62
N ILE A 32 -3.25 8.24 -3.05
CA ILE A 32 -3.41 9.71 -3.08
C ILE A 32 -3.70 10.23 -1.69
N GLY A 33 -3.54 11.54 -1.51
CA GLY A 33 -3.90 12.21 -0.25
C GLY A 33 -3.67 13.70 -0.32
N TRP A 34 -4.46 14.42 0.45
CA TRP A 34 -4.38 15.86 0.59
C TRP A 34 -4.43 16.27 2.05
N GLN A 35 -3.85 17.42 2.37
CA GLN A 35 -4.29 18.16 3.54
C GLN A 35 -5.70 18.69 3.26
N ASN A 36 -6.62 18.44 4.17
CA ASN A 36 -8.04 18.75 4.00
C ASN A 36 -8.69 19.19 5.31
N THR A 37 -8.21 20.32 5.84
CA THR A 37 -8.68 20.87 7.13
C THR A 37 -10.10 21.44 7.06
N THR A 38 -10.61 21.68 5.86
CA THR A 38 -11.98 22.18 5.61
C THR A 38 -12.97 21.07 5.30
N LEU A 39 -12.51 19.81 5.25
CA LEU A 39 -13.32 18.63 4.91
C LEU A 39 -14.05 18.75 3.55
N ASP A 40 -13.30 19.17 2.52
CA ASP A 40 -13.77 19.10 1.15
C ASP A 40 -14.15 17.63 0.84
N ILE A 41 -15.42 17.39 0.62
CA ILE A 41 -16.01 16.05 0.48
C ILE A 41 -15.45 15.31 -0.74
N ASP A 42 -15.22 16.00 -1.84
CA ASP A 42 -14.71 15.37 -3.07
C ASP A 42 -13.29 14.80 -2.83
N LYS A 43 -12.43 15.52 -2.13
CA LYS A 43 -11.09 15.04 -1.74
C LYS A 43 -11.15 13.85 -0.79
N GLU A 44 -12.04 13.88 0.19
CA GLU A 44 -12.25 12.77 1.11
C GLU A 44 -12.71 11.51 0.35
N LEU A 45 -13.74 11.64 -0.50
CA LEU A 45 -14.28 10.52 -1.27
C LEU A 45 -13.28 9.96 -2.29
N GLN A 46 -12.53 10.82 -3.00
CA GLN A 46 -11.49 10.38 -3.92
C GLN A 46 -10.38 9.61 -3.20
N THR A 47 -9.99 10.08 -2.00
CA THR A 47 -8.99 9.40 -1.17
C THR A 47 -9.48 8.01 -0.76
N VAL A 48 -10.74 7.89 -0.33
CA VAL A 48 -11.34 6.61 0.05
C VAL A 48 -11.49 5.70 -1.17
N ALA A 49 -11.93 6.21 -2.30
CA ALA A 49 -12.06 5.43 -3.53
C ALA A 49 -10.72 4.82 -3.97
N THR A 50 -9.64 5.60 -3.95
CA THR A 50 -8.31 5.14 -4.36
C THR A 50 -7.65 4.26 -3.29
N ASN A 51 -7.48 4.81 -2.07
CA ASN A 51 -6.71 4.14 -1.01
C ASN A 51 -7.49 3.04 -0.27
N GLY A 52 -8.81 3.04 -0.37
CA GLY A 52 -9.69 2.02 0.19
C GLY A 52 -10.15 1.02 -0.87
N MET A 53 -11.14 1.39 -1.67
CA MET A 53 -11.75 0.48 -2.64
C MET A 53 -10.75 -0.01 -3.70
N GLY A 54 -10.00 0.90 -4.33
CA GLY A 54 -8.98 0.54 -5.32
C GLY A 54 -7.89 -0.34 -4.74
N PHE A 55 -7.42 -0.02 -3.52
CA PHE A 55 -6.46 -0.85 -2.79
C PHE A 55 -6.98 -2.28 -2.58
N VAL A 56 -8.20 -2.44 -2.06
CA VAL A 56 -8.79 -3.78 -1.84
C VAL A 56 -8.92 -4.53 -3.15
N ARG A 57 -9.46 -3.88 -4.20
CA ARG A 57 -9.62 -4.49 -5.51
C ARG A 57 -8.32 -5.10 -6.03
N MET A 58 -7.23 -4.35 -5.98
CA MET A 58 -5.94 -4.80 -6.51
C MET A 58 -5.26 -5.84 -5.61
N VAL A 59 -5.18 -5.59 -4.31
CA VAL A 59 -4.51 -6.50 -3.35
C VAL A 59 -5.25 -7.82 -3.22
N ALA A 60 -6.60 -7.80 -3.16
CA ALA A 60 -7.39 -9.03 -3.12
C ALA A 60 -7.27 -9.83 -4.42
N THR A 61 -7.20 -9.18 -5.58
CA THR A 61 -6.97 -9.86 -6.86
C THR A 61 -5.61 -10.55 -6.87
N ALA A 62 -4.55 -9.87 -6.47
CA ALA A 62 -3.21 -10.45 -6.35
C ALA A 62 -3.18 -11.64 -5.37
N TYR A 63 -3.79 -11.47 -4.19
CA TYR A 63 -3.90 -12.53 -3.18
C TYR A 63 -4.64 -13.76 -3.72
N ARG A 64 -5.79 -13.56 -4.35
CA ARG A 64 -6.59 -14.67 -4.92
C ARG A 64 -5.83 -15.42 -6.00
N TRP A 65 -5.11 -14.69 -6.85
CA TRP A 65 -4.28 -15.31 -7.88
C TRP A 65 -3.16 -16.17 -7.25
N MET A 66 -2.40 -15.65 -6.29
CA MET A 66 -1.35 -16.40 -5.58
C MET A 66 -1.92 -17.62 -4.86
N ALA A 67 -3.05 -17.45 -4.16
CA ALA A 67 -3.72 -18.53 -3.43
C ALA A 67 -4.19 -19.66 -4.37
N GLY A 68 -4.73 -19.33 -5.54
CA GLY A 68 -5.19 -20.30 -6.53
C GLY A 68 -4.07 -21.09 -7.20
N ASN A 69 -2.89 -20.51 -7.32
CA ASN A 69 -1.74 -21.15 -7.96
C ASN A 69 -0.83 -21.93 -6.98
N HIS A 70 -1.09 -21.88 -5.68
CA HIS A 70 -0.31 -22.57 -4.63
C HIS A 70 1.20 -22.34 -4.71
N LYS A 71 1.63 -21.22 -5.30
CA LYS A 71 3.03 -20.83 -5.41
C LYS A 71 3.43 -19.90 -4.26
N LYS A 72 4.72 -19.93 -3.91
CA LYS A 72 5.27 -18.90 -3.03
C LYS A 72 5.08 -17.54 -3.69
N GLY A 73 4.42 -16.62 -2.99
CA GLY A 73 4.16 -15.27 -3.46
C GLY A 73 4.49 -14.24 -2.38
N HIS A 74 4.65 -12.98 -2.79
CA HIS A 74 4.91 -11.88 -1.89
C HIS A 74 4.03 -10.69 -2.24
N ILE A 75 3.27 -10.17 -1.29
CA ILE A 75 2.49 -8.94 -1.41
C ILE A 75 3.16 -7.86 -0.57
N ALA A 76 3.68 -6.83 -1.21
CA ALA A 76 4.32 -5.69 -0.57
C ALA A 76 3.52 -4.42 -0.88
N CYS A 77 3.18 -3.64 0.14
CA CYS A 77 2.36 -2.44 -0.02
C CYS A 77 3.01 -1.23 0.64
N ILE A 78 3.05 -0.09 -0.06
CA ILE A 78 3.40 1.20 0.54
C ILE A 78 2.16 1.75 1.25
N THR A 79 2.16 1.63 2.56
CA THR A 79 1.15 2.24 3.42
C THR A 79 1.65 3.60 3.94
N SER A 80 1.74 3.83 5.21
CA SER A 80 2.35 5.04 5.81
C SER A 80 2.43 4.94 7.33
N ILE A 81 3.33 5.70 7.93
CA ILE A 81 3.27 6.05 9.36
C ILE A 81 1.99 6.81 9.72
N ALA A 82 1.39 7.52 8.75
CA ALA A 82 0.12 8.22 8.92
C ALA A 82 -1.04 7.29 9.33
N GLY A 83 -0.91 5.99 9.10
CA GLY A 83 -1.86 4.97 9.57
C GLY A 83 -1.66 4.56 11.03
N THR A 84 -0.61 4.98 11.71
CA THR A 84 -0.36 4.59 13.11
C THR A 84 -1.13 5.44 14.12
N LYS A 85 -1.39 6.70 13.77
CA LYS A 85 -2.10 7.67 14.61
C LYS A 85 -2.93 8.61 13.75
N GLY A 86 -4.08 9.05 14.23
CA GLY A 86 -4.95 9.98 13.50
C GLY A 86 -4.26 11.33 13.22
N LEU A 87 -4.37 11.81 11.98
CA LEU A 87 -3.88 13.10 11.53
C LEU A 87 -5.05 14.02 11.17
N GLY A 88 -5.37 14.98 12.04
CA GLY A 88 -6.48 15.90 11.81
C GLY A 88 -6.34 16.79 10.57
N ALA A 89 -5.11 17.00 10.07
CA ALA A 89 -4.87 17.75 8.84
C ALA A 89 -5.22 16.97 7.57
N ALA A 90 -5.36 15.63 7.63
CA ALA A 90 -5.62 14.76 6.48
C ALA A 90 -6.45 13.53 6.88
N PRO A 91 -7.75 13.73 7.24
CA PRO A 91 -8.55 12.67 7.84
C PRO A 91 -8.70 11.42 6.98
N ALA A 92 -9.17 11.55 5.73
CA ALA A 92 -9.33 10.41 4.83
C ALA A 92 -7.99 9.71 4.54
N TYR A 93 -6.92 10.47 4.33
CA TYR A 93 -5.59 9.88 4.09
C TYR A 93 -5.14 9.03 5.29
N SER A 94 -5.13 9.61 6.48
CA SER A 94 -4.70 8.93 7.70
C SER A 94 -5.56 7.68 7.97
N SER A 95 -6.88 7.81 7.84
CA SER A 95 -7.82 6.72 8.07
C SER A 95 -7.64 5.59 7.04
N THR A 96 -7.48 5.93 5.75
CA THR A 96 -7.27 4.91 4.72
C THR A 96 -5.91 4.22 4.87
N LYS A 97 -4.85 4.92 5.30
CA LYS A 97 -3.55 4.30 5.60
C LYS A 97 -3.64 3.35 6.80
N ARG A 98 -4.44 3.67 7.82
CA ARG A 98 -4.75 2.73 8.92
C ARG A 98 -5.50 1.51 8.42
N PHE A 99 -6.51 1.71 7.59
CA PHE A 99 -7.24 0.63 6.94
C PHE A 99 -6.30 -0.31 6.18
N GLN A 100 -5.38 0.24 5.36
CA GLN A 100 -4.40 -0.55 4.60
C GLN A 100 -3.48 -1.37 5.50
N ASN A 101 -2.92 -0.77 6.58
CA ASN A 101 -2.10 -1.50 7.56
C ASN A 101 -2.86 -2.70 8.13
N HIS A 102 -4.09 -2.48 8.58
CA HIS A 102 -4.89 -3.53 9.19
C HIS A 102 -5.36 -4.60 8.19
N TYR A 103 -5.71 -4.19 6.97
CA TYR A 103 -6.08 -5.12 5.92
C TYR A 103 -4.93 -6.07 5.55
N MET A 104 -3.70 -5.56 5.45
CA MET A 104 -2.50 -6.37 5.24
C MET A 104 -2.28 -7.39 6.37
N GLU A 105 -2.48 -6.97 7.62
CA GLU A 105 -2.42 -7.87 8.78
C GLU A 105 -3.47 -8.99 8.69
N CYS A 106 -4.72 -8.64 8.38
CA CYS A 106 -5.81 -9.61 8.20
C CYS A 106 -5.50 -10.63 7.11
N LEU A 107 -5.01 -10.20 5.94
CA LEU A 107 -4.63 -11.11 4.86
C LEU A 107 -3.46 -12.01 5.23
N SER A 108 -2.47 -11.49 5.97
CA SER A 108 -1.36 -12.29 6.48
C SER A 108 -1.84 -13.38 7.44
N GLN A 109 -2.78 -13.05 8.34
CA GLN A 109 -3.40 -14.05 9.22
C GLN A 109 -4.20 -15.08 8.42
N GLN A 110 -5.00 -14.64 7.46
CA GLN A 110 -5.79 -15.54 6.61
C GLN A 110 -4.90 -16.50 5.80
N ALA A 111 -3.78 -16.01 5.26
CA ALA A 111 -2.83 -16.86 4.54
C ALA A 111 -2.26 -17.96 5.46
N ARG A 112 -1.88 -17.61 6.69
CA ARG A 112 -1.42 -18.61 7.69
C ARG A 112 -2.50 -19.62 8.04
N MET A 113 -3.73 -19.18 8.28
CA MET A 113 -4.86 -20.08 8.59
C MET A 113 -5.15 -21.06 7.44
N ARG A 114 -4.91 -20.64 6.21
CA ARG A 114 -5.12 -21.46 4.99
C ARG A 114 -3.85 -22.21 4.55
N HIS A 115 -2.76 -22.12 5.30
CA HIS A 115 -1.45 -22.72 4.95
C HIS A 115 -0.94 -22.31 3.56
N LEU A 116 -1.21 -21.05 3.15
CA LEU A 116 -0.76 -20.51 1.87
C LEU A 116 0.65 -19.93 2.00
N PRO A 117 1.55 -20.20 1.03
CA PRO A 117 2.93 -19.69 1.06
C PRO A 117 3.01 -18.24 0.53
N ILE A 118 2.20 -17.34 1.10
CA ILE A 118 2.15 -15.92 0.71
C ILE A 118 2.76 -15.08 1.83
N LEU A 119 3.78 -14.31 1.48
CA LEU A 119 4.44 -13.36 2.37
C LEU A 119 3.82 -11.97 2.23
N PHE A 120 3.95 -11.18 3.28
CA PHE A 120 3.42 -9.80 3.30
C PHE A 120 4.48 -8.85 3.85
N THR A 121 4.65 -7.69 3.19
CA THR A 121 5.48 -6.59 3.68
C THR A 121 4.70 -5.29 3.70
N ASP A 122 4.38 -4.81 4.89
CA ASP A 122 3.75 -3.51 5.11
C ASP A 122 4.84 -2.44 5.28
N ILE A 123 4.98 -1.59 4.26
CA ILE A 123 6.01 -0.56 4.19
C ILE A 123 5.39 0.76 4.64
N ARG A 124 5.93 1.32 5.73
CA ARG A 124 5.44 2.53 6.41
C ARG A 124 6.46 3.66 6.35
N PRO A 125 6.56 4.38 5.22
CA PRO A 125 7.43 5.54 5.15
C PRO A 125 6.85 6.73 5.90
N GLY A 126 7.73 7.65 6.31
CA GLY A 126 7.38 9.01 6.67
C GLY A 126 7.12 9.89 5.45
N PHE A 127 7.38 11.18 5.54
CA PHE A 127 7.22 12.10 4.42
C PHE A 127 8.34 11.90 3.39
N VAL A 128 7.99 11.42 2.21
CA VAL A 128 8.94 11.19 1.10
C VAL A 128 8.82 12.32 0.08
N LYS A 129 9.94 12.87 -0.36
CA LYS A 129 9.96 13.90 -1.43
C LYS A 129 9.45 13.31 -2.74
N THR A 130 8.18 13.50 -3.00
CA THR A 130 7.46 13.06 -4.20
C THR A 130 6.41 14.11 -4.55
N ASP A 131 5.79 13.98 -5.72
CA ASP A 131 4.72 14.85 -6.18
C ASP A 131 3.53 14.88 -5.21
N LEU A 132 3.30 13.80 -4.46
CA LEU A 132 2.24 13.71 -3.46
C LEU A 132 2.31 14.79 -2.37
N ILE A 133 3.54 15.25 -2.04
CA ILE A 133 3.77 16.28 -1.03
C ILE A 133 4.32 17.58 -1.62
N ALA A 134 4.35 17.70 -2.94
CA ALA A 134 4.82 18.89 -3.63
C ALA A 134 4.03 20.13 -3.20
N GLY A 135 4.73 21.23 -2.92
CA GLY A 135 4.11 22.49 -2.48
C GLY A 135 3.80 22.59 -0.98
N ASN A 136 4.02 21.55 -0.19
CA ASN A 136 3.86 21.57 1.25
C ASN A 136 5.21 21.39 1.97
N HIS A 137 5.42 22.13 3.04
CA HIS A 137 6.60 21.95 3.91
C HIS A 137 6.27 20.92 5.00
N TYR A 138 6.91 19.75 4.90
CA TYR A 138 6.86 18.73 5.94
C TYR A 138 8.22 18.60 6.63
N PRO A 139 8.23 18.38 7.94
CA PRO A 139 9.48 18.11 8.65
C PRO A 139 10.04 16.73 8.24
N LEU A 140 11.35 16.59 8.34
CA LEU A 140 12.02 15.30 8.20
C LEU A 140 11.73 14.55 6.88
N GLN A 141 11.65 15.29 5.77
CA GLN A 141 11.44 14.69 4.45
C GLN A 141 12.56 13.71 4.10
N LEU A 142 12.15 12.56 3.55
CA LEU A 142 13.03 11.48 3.13
C LEU A 142 13.35 11.60 1.63
N ASP A 143 14.58 11.26 1.27
CA ASP A 143 14.98 11.11 -0.12
C ASP A 143 14.35 9.87 -0.75
N ALA A 144 13.77 10.01 -1.94
CA ALA A 144 13.03 8.93 -2.61
C ALA A 144 13.93 7.72 -2.95
N HIS A 145 15.19 7.94 -3.35
CA HIS A 145 16.11 6.84 -3.66
C HIS A 145 16.50 6.04 -2.40
N ARG A 146 16.69 6.72 -1.28
CA ARG A 146 16.94 6.05 0.01
C ARG A 146 15.73 5.23 0.45
N VAL A 147 14.54 5.76 0.25
CA VAL A 147 13.29 5.04 0.54
C VAL A 147 13.15 3.82 -0.36
N ALA A 148 13.36 3.95 -1.67
CA ALA A 148 13.31 2.85 -2.62
C ALA A 148 14.29 1.72 -2.24
N LYS A 149 15.53 2.07 -1.90
CA LYS A 149 16.52 1.08 -1.43
C LYS A 149 16.07 0.36 -0.16
N ALA A 150 15.49 1.09 0.80
CA ALA A 150 14.98 0.49 2.03
C ALA A 150 13.75 -0.42 1.80
N ILE A 151 12.95 -0.13 0.77
CA ILE A 151 11.82 -0.96 0.33
C ILE A 151 12.35 -2.28 -0.24
N VAL A 152 13.31 -2.22 -1.18
CA VAL A 152 13.91 -3.41 -1.78
C VAL A 152 14.53 -4.31 -0.70
N ASP A 153 15.36 -3.74 0.19
CA ASP A 153 15.94 -4.49 1.33
C ASP A 153 14.88 -5.15 2.22
N ALA A 154 13.76 -4.46 2.46
CA ALA A 154 12.68 -5.02 3.27
C ALA A 154 11.98 -6.20 2.58
N ILE A 155 11.76 -6.12 1.28
CA ILE A 155 11.14 -7.18 0.47
C ILE A 155 12.08 -8.38 0.39
N GLU A 156 13.36 -8.17 0.05
CA GLU A 156 14.37 -9.24 -0.05
C GLU A 156 14.56 -9.98 1.28
N ARG A 157 14.49 -9.25 2.40
CA ARG A 157 14.60 -9.83 3.75
C ARG A 157 13.26 -10.31 4.33
N GLU A 158 12.21 -10.33 3.53
CA GLU A 158 10.88 -10.82 3.92
C GLU A 158 10.35 -10.15 5.22
N LYS A 159 10.61 -8.85 5.42
CA LYS A 159 10.16 -8.13 6.61
C LYS A 159 8.64 -7.96 6.61
N ALA A 160 7.96 -8.42 7.65
CA ALA A 160 6.51 -8.27 7.76
C ALA A 160 6.08 -6.80 7.85
N ILE A 161 6.84 -5.98 8.56
CA ILE A 161 6.62 -4.53 8.69
C ILE A 161 7.97 -3.82 8.53
N LYS A 162 7.98 -2.75 7.73
CA LYS A 162 9.13 -1.86 7.59
C LYS A 162 8.72 -0.42 7.77
N VAL A 163 9.01 0.15 8.93
CA VAL A 163 9.00 1.61 9.13
C VAL A 163 10.28 2.18 8.54
N ILE A 164 10.13 3.13 7.63
CA ILE A 164 11.27 3.81 7.02
C ILE A 164 11.50 5.11 7.77
N ASP A 165 12.72 5.22 8.29
CA ASP A 165 13.20 6.18 9.26
C ASP A 165 12.79 5.82 10.71
N TRP A 166 13.82 5.50 11.50
CA TRP A 166 13.69 5.11 12.91
C TRP A 166 13.00 6.18 13.79
N ARG A 167 13.04 7.44 13.38
CA ARG A 167 12.39 8.56 14.08
C ARG A 167 10.87 8.42 14.14
N TYR A 168 10.30 7.58 13.28
CA TYR A 168 8.88 7.25 13.24
C TYR A 168 8.56 5.85 13.80
N ALA A 169 9.57 5.10 14.26
CA ALA A 169 9.40 3.79 14.87
C ALA A 169 9.10 3.94 16.37
N ILE A 170 7.92 4.52 16.70
CA ILE A 170 7.42 4.69 18.06
C ILE A 170 6.33 3.67 18.34
#